data_1eba76eafaa613ac38910fe16a27d6d9
#
_entry.id   1eba76eafaa613ac38910fe16a27d6d9
#
_cell.length_a   1.000
_cell.length_b   1.000
_cell.length_c   1.000
_cell.angle_alpha   90.00
_cell.angle_beta   90.00
_cell.angle_gamma   90.00
#
_symmetry.space_group_name_H-M   'P 1'
#
loop_
_entity.id
_entity.type
_entity.pdbx_description
1 polymer ?
#
loop_
_entity_poly.entity_id
_entity_poly.type
_entity_poly.pdbx_seq_one_letter_code
_entity_poly.pdbx_strand_id
1 'polypeptide(L)'
;REPTRVPADPEREKYTLGVMYRNGLQFCQTCEDEDRLLETNPGAKIKGLSAIPRGRYKLTTSYSHHFGKVLPEVLGVPNFTGVRLHGGNHAEHSQGCILTGRVRIRDGIAQCPDTVAAIIERIDDAEERGEESFLEVV
;
A
#
# COMPACT_ATOMS: atom_id res chain seq x y z
N ARG A 1 2.24 -2.89 -9.86
CA ARG A 1 1.78 -4.21 -9.36
C ARG A 1 2.23 -5.33 -10.28
N GLU A 2 2.55 -6.46 -9.69
CA GLU A 2 2.73 -7.73 -10.37
C GLU A 2 1.41 -8.52 -10.36
N PRO A 3 1.29 -9.62 -11.12
CA PRO A 3 0.12 -10.49 -11.02
C PRO A 3 -0.07 -11.02 -9.59
N THR A 4 -1.32 -11.18 -9.18
CA THR A 4 -1.66 -11.82 -7.90
C THR A 4 -1.04 -13.21 -7.80
N ARG A 5 -0.51 -13.52 -6.63
CA ARG A 5 0.17 -14.79 -6.34
C ARG A 5 -0.65 -15.65 -5.39
N VAL A 6 -0.59 -16.94 -5.61
CA VAL A 6 -1.03 -17.93 -4.64
C VAL A 6 0.16 -18.16 -3.69
N PRO A 7 -0.05 -18.06 -2.37
CA PRO A 7 1.04 -18.24 -1.42
C PRO A 7 1.56 -19.68 -1.40
N ALA A 8 2.84 -19.83 -1.04
CA ALA A 8 3.43 -21.15 -0.84
C ALA A 8 2.91 -21.82 0.44
N ASP A 9 2.59 -21.02 1.45
CA ASP A 9 1.92 -21.48 2.66
C ASP A 9 0.39 -21.47 2.44
N PRO A 10 -0.28 -22.64 2.47
CA PRO A 10 -1.72 -22.74 2.17
C PRO A 10 -2.62 -22.03 3.20
N GLU A 11 -2.09 -21.67 4.37
CA GLU A 11 -2.84 -20.93 5.39
C GLU A 11 -2.83 -19.41 5.16
N ARG A 12 -2.00 -18.93 4.21
CA ARG A 12 -1.93 -17.51 3.88
C ARG A 12 -2.91 -17.13 2.78
N GLU A 13 -3.23 -15.84 2.73
CA GLU A 13 -4.08 -15.25 1.71
C GLU A 13 -3.30 -15.01 0.41
N LYS A 14 -4.03 -14.97 -0.71
CA LYS A 14 -3.47 -14.50 -1.97
C LYS A 14 -2.96 -13.07 -1.82
N TYR A 15 -1.89 -12.75 -2.52
CA TYR A 15 -1.23 -11.46 -2.36
C TYR A 15 -0.70 -10.92 -3.69
N THR A 16 -0.50 -9.62 -3.72
CA THR A 16 0.02 -8.89 -4.88
C THR A 16 1.29 -8.15 -4.48
N LEU A 17 2.41 -8.53 -5.07
CA LEU A 17 3.67 -7.80 -4.90
C LEU A 17 3.75 -6.67 -5.91
N GLY A 18 4.51 -5.65 -5.57
CA GLY A 18 4.83 -4.56 -6.46
C GLY A 18 6.14 -3.89 -6.08
N VAL A 19 6.49 -2.89 -6.86
CA VAL A 19 7.62 -2.01 -6.60
C VAL A 19 7.10 -0.58 -6.67
N MET A 20 7.40 0.19 -5.64
CA MET A 20 7.11 1.62 -5.61
C MET A 20 8.31 2.38 -6.18
N TYR A 21 8.02 3.32 -7.07
CA TYR A 21 9.00 4.23 -7.64
C TYR A 21 8.70 5.66 -7.19
N ARG A 22 9.73 6.44 -6.98
CA ARG A 22 9.63 7.87 -6.75
C ARG A 22 10.39 8.59 -7.86
N ASN A 23 9.67 9.37 -8.67
CA ASN A 23 10.26 10.11 -9.79
C ASN A 23 11.12 9.21 -10.70
N GLY A 24 10.65 8.00 -11.01
CA GLY A 24 11.31 7.05 -11.86
C GLY A 24 12.40 6.18 -11.20
N LEU A 25 12.73 6.44 -9.93
CA LEU A 25 13.71 5.66 -9.18
C LEU A 25 13.03 4.68 -8.22
N GLN A 26 13.50 3.45 -8.21
CA GLN A 26 12.99 2.44 -7.29
C GLN A 26 13.15 2.90 -5.84
N PHE A 27 12.05 2.85 -5.08
CA PHE A 27 12.02 3.30 -3.69
C PHE A 27 11.88 2.14 -2.70
N CYS A 28 10.88 1.28 -2.89
CA CYS A 28 10.64 0.14 -1.99
C CYS A 28 9.84 -0.97 -2.67
N GLN A 29 9.70 -2.09 -1.97
CA GLN A 29 8.79 -3.18 -2.31
C GLN A 29 7.42 -2.91 -1.70
N THR A 30 6.36 -3.42 -2.33
CA THR A 30 5.00 -3.36 -1.81
C THR A 30 4.36 -4.74 -1.75
N CYS A 31 3.44 -4.91 -0.80
CA CYS A 31 2.58 -6.08 -0.72
C CYS A 31 1.16 -5.64 -0.40
N GLU A 32 0.21 -6.17 -1.14
CA GLU A 32 -1.21 -5.88 -1.02
C GLU A 32 -2.01 -7.18 -1.02
N ASP A 33 -3.30 -7.08 -0.71
CA ASP A 33 -4.26 -8.14 -0.94
C ASP A 33 -4.39 -8.54 -2.42
N GLU A 34 -5.26 -9.47 -2.72
CA GLU A 34 -5.56 -9.89 -4.08
C GLU A 34 -6.03 -8.70 -4.94
N ASP A 35 -5.39 -8.52 -6.09
CA ASP A 35 -5.83 -7.56 -7.09
C ASP A 35 -7.04 -8.12 -7.85
N ARG A 36 -8.21 -7.60 -7.54
CA ARG A 36 -9.49 -8.02 -8.13
C ARG A 36 -9.96 -7.12 -9.26
N LEU A 37 -9.07 -6.27 -9.79
CA LEU A 37 -9.35 -5.34 -10.88
C LEU A 37 -10.57 -4.45 -10.58
N LEU A 38 -10.62 -3.89 -9.37
CA LEU A 38 -11.76 -3.11 -8.90
C LEU A 38 -12.02 -1.83 -9.69
N GLU A 39 -11.03 -1.32 -10.42
CA GLU A 39 -11.18 -0.18 -11.33
C GLU A 39 -12.12 -0.49 -12.49
N THR A 40 -12.22 -1.75 -12.90
CA THR A 40 -13.12 -2.20 -13.97
C THR A 40 -14.27 -3.05 -13.45
N ASN A 41 -14.14 -3.64 -12.27
CA ASN A 41 -15.15 -4.50 -11.66
C ASN A 41 -15.30 -4.22 -10.16
N PRO A 42 -15.88 -3.05 -9.78
CA PRO A 42 -15.99 -2.66 -8.37
C PRO A 42 -16.83 -3.62 -7.52
N GLY A 43 -17.75 -4.36 -8.14
CA GLY A 43 -18.58 -5.38 -7.46
C GLY A 43 -17.81 -6.61 -7.01
N ALA A 44 -16.57 -6.80 -7.48
CA ALA A 44 -15.73 -7.93 -7.07
C ALA A 44 -15.05 -7.73 -5.70
N LYS A 45 -15.23 -6.57 -5.07
CA LYS A 45 -14.62 -6.28 -3.76
C LYS A 45 -15.09 -7.27 -2.70
N ILE A 46 -14.12 -7.85 -2.00
CA ILE A 46 -14.32 -8.62 -0.77
C ILE A 46 -13.65 -7.85 0.35
N LYS A 47 -14.42 -7.43 1.36
CA LYS A 47 -13.92 -6.64 2.48
C LYS A 47 -12.76 -7.36 3.18
N GLY A 48 -11.65 -6.64 3.38
CA GLY A 48 -10.46 -7.16 4.04
C GLY A 48 -9.58 -8.07 3.16
N LEU A 49 -10.01 -8.39 1.93
CA LEU A 49 -9.33 -9.32 1.02
C LEU A 49 -9.15 -8.76 -0.39
N SER A 50 -9.16 -7.45 -0.54
CA SER A 50 -9.03 -6.81 -1.85
C SER A 50 -8.03 -5.67 -1.80
N ALA A 51 -7.12 -5.65 -2.77
CA ALA A 51 -6.30 -4.48 -3.05
C ALA A 51 -7.16 -3.32 -3.58
N ILE A 52 -6.73 -2.09 -3.36
CA ILE A 52 -7.42 -0.90 -3.85
C ILE A 52 -7.44 -0.86 -5.38
N PRO A 53 -8.42 -0.19 -6.00
CA PRO A 53 -8.42 -0.03 -7.47
C PRO A 53 -7.18 0.73 -7.95
N ARG A 54 -6.76 0.44 -9.19
CA ARG A 54 -5.76 1.27 -9.88
C ARG A 54 -6.27 2.68 -10.03
N GLY A 55 -5.38 3.64 -9.98
CA GLY A 55 -5.73 5.05 -10.10
C GLY A 55 -4.66 5.96 -9.54
N ARG A 56 -4.94 7.26 -9.59
CA ARG A 56 -4.09 8.30 -9.03
C ARG A 56 -4.78 8.92 -7.83
N TYR A 57 -4.12 8.85 -6.68
CA TYR A 57 -4.67 9.28 -5.40
C TYR A 57 -3.78 10.31 -4.74
N LYS A 58 -4.41 11.29 -4.07
CA LYS A 58 -3.67 12.22 -3.23
C LYS A 58 -3.10 11.49 -2.01
N LEU A 59 -1.87 11.79 -1.67
CA LEU A 59 -1.15 11.20 -0.56
C LEU A 59 -0.81 12.28 0.47
N THR A 60 -1.12 12.03 1.72
CA THR A 60 -0.78 12.91 2.85
C THR A 60 -0.33 12.08 4.04
N THR A 61 0.01 12.73 5.14
CA THR A 61 0.26 12.08 6.43
C THR A 61 -0.78 12.53 7.43
N SER A 62 -1.27 11.60 8.24
CA SER A 62 -2.22 11.88 9.30
C SER A 62 -2.14 10.85 10.42
N TYR A 63 -2.69 11.18 11.58
CA TYR A 63 -2.76 10.24 12.69
C TYR A 63 -3.77 9.13 12.40
N SER A 64 -3.34 7.90 12.53
CA SER A 64 -4.21 6.72 12.45
C SER A 64 -4.61 6.26 13.85
N HIS A 65 -5.90 6.36 14.18
CA HIS A 65 -6.41 5.85 15.46
C HIS A 65 -6.29 4.33 15.55
N HIS A 66 -6.46 3.62 14.43
CA HIS A 66 -6.31 2.17 14.37
C HIS A 66 -4.88 1.72 14.69
N PHE A 67 -3.88 2.39 14.11
CA PHE A 67 -2.47 2.05 14.32
C PHE A 67 -1.80 2.81 15.47
N GLY A 68 -2.47 3.85 16.00
CA GLY A 68 -1.94 4.65 17.11
C GLY A 68 -0.72 5.50 16.77
N LYS A 69 -0.55 5.89 15.53
CA LYS A 69 0.59 6.69 15.05
C LYS A 69 0.30 7.40 13.73
N VAL A 70 1.15 8.37 13.39
CA VAL A 70 1.10 9.05 12.10
C VAL A 70 1.59 8.08 11.01
N LEU A 71 0.81 7.97 9.94
CA LEU A 71 1.11 7.15 8.77
C LEU A 71 0.72 7.89 7.48
N PRO A 72 1.32 7.53 6.34
CA PRO A 72 0.80 7.99 5.06
C PRO A 72 -0.64 7.55 4.86
N GLU A 73 -1.47 8.44 4.33
CA GLU A 73 -2.87 8.18 4.01
C GLU A 73 -3.14 8.40 2.53
N VAL A 74 -3.81 7.44 1.92
CA VAL A 74 -4.23 7.47 0.52
C VAL A 74 -5.68 7.95 0.47
N LEU A 75 -5.90 9.15 -0.07
CA LEU A 75 -7.20 9.81 -0.04
C LEU A 75 -8.04 9.52 -1.28
N GLY A 76 -9.36 9.49 -1.10
CA GLY A 76 -10.32 9.43 -2.19
C GLY A 76 -10.37 8.09 -2.94
N VAL A 77 -9.99 7.00 -2.29
CA VAL A 77 -10.05 5.67 -2.89
C VAL A 77 -11.50 5.19 -2.98
N PRO A 78 -12.02 4.88 -4.19
CA PRO A 78 -13.41 4.42 -4.34
C PRO A 78 -13.71 3.18 -3.50
N ASN A 79 -14.78 3.23 -2.71
CA ASN A 79 -15.27 2.14 -1.85
C ASN A 79 -14.32 1.68 -0.75
N PHE A 80 -13.33 2.50 -0.41
CA PHE A 80 -12.41 2.27 0.70
C PHE A 80 -12.32 3.52 1.58
N THR A 81 -12.09 3.31 2.87
CA THR A 81 -11.80 4.37 3.85
C THR A 81 -10.58 4.00 4.67
N GLY A 82 -9.82 5.01 5.10
CA GLY A 82 -8.67 4.79 5.98
C GLY A 82 -7.53 3.99 5.33
N VAL A 83 -7.36 4.10 4.03
CA VAL A 83 -6.26 3.43 3.32
C VAL A 83 -4.94 4.06 3.69
N ARG A 84 -4.01 3.23 4.16
CA ARG A 84 -2.69 3.65 4.64
C ARG A 84 -1.57 2.93 3.88
N LEU A 85 -0.40 3.55 3.88
CA LEU A 85 0.86 2.85 3.67
C LEU A 85 1.43 2.53 5.05
N HIS A 86 1.69 1.27 5.32
CA HIS A 86 2.22 0.87 6.63
C HIS A 86 3.07 -0.40 6.55
N GLY A 87 3.68 -0.78 7.66
CA GLY A 87 4.47 -1.98 7.78
C GLY A 87 3.60 -3.23 7.92
N GLY A 88 4.16 -4.35 7.52
CA GLY A 88 3.58 -5.68 7.63
C GLY A 88 4.33 -6.63 6.70
N ASN A 89 4.20 -7.92 6.92
CA ASN A 89 4.97 -8.91 6.18
C ASN A 89 4.14 -9.63 5.11
N HIS A 90 2.87 -9.85 5.36
CA HIS A 90 1.99 -10.67 4.54
C HIS A 90 0.66 -9.97 4.30
N ALA A 91 -0.07 -10.39 3.26
CA ALA A 91 -1.35 -9.78 2.86
C ALA A 91 -2.37 -9.68 4.00
N GLU A 92 -2.37 -10.62 4.93
CA GLU A 92 -3.26 -10.60 6.09
C GLU A 92 -3.12 -9.35 6.96
N HIS A 93 -1.98 -8.66 6.86
CA HIS A 93 -1.75 -7.39 7.54
C HIS A 93 -2.23 -6.17 6.74
N SER A 94 -2.66 -6.37 5.48
CA SER A 94 -3.05 -5.29 4.57
C SER A 94 -4.47 -4.79 4.83
N GLN A 95 -5.47 -5.63 4.67
CA GLN A 95 -6.89 -5.26 4.73
C GLN A 95 -7.24 -4.05 3.85
N GLY A 96 -6.71 -4.02 2.63
CA GLY A 96 -6.86 -2.93 1.67
C GLY A 96 -5.77 -1.86 1.74
N CYS A 97 -4.95 -1.83 2.78
CA CYS A 97 -3.78 -0.95 2.86
C CYS A 97 -2.64 -1.47 1.97
N ILE A 98 -1.64 -0.64 1.73
CA ILE A 98 -0.43 -1.01 0.99
C ILE A 98 0.70 -1.20 1.98
N LEU A 99 1.20 -2.42 2.09
CA LEU A 99 2.38 -2.71 2.89
C LEU A 99 3.63 -2.28 2.13
N THR A 100 4.56 -1.63 2.81
CA THR A 100 5.82 -1.16 2.22
C THR A 100 7.00 -1.71 2.99
N GLY A 101 8.04 -2.16 2.27
CA GLY A 101 9.23 -2.76 2.86
C GLY A 101 10.43 -2.72 1.93
N ARG A 102 11.60 -3.12 2.42
CA ARG A 102 12.84 -3.06 1.64
C ARG A 102 13.11 -4.32 0.84
N VAL A 103 12.77 -5.47 1.40
CA VAL A 103 13.12 -6.77 0.82
C VAL A 103 11.89 -7.65 0.67
N ARG A 104 11.95 -8.54 -0.31
CA ARG A 104 10.98 -9.61 -0.47
C ARG A 104 11.37 -10.80 0.39
N ILE A 105 10.38 -11.41 1.01
CA ILE A 105 10.48 -12.67 1.73
C ILE A 105 9.50 -13.68 1.14
N ARG A 106 9.48 -14.90 1.66
CA ARG A 106 8.48 -15.88 1.26
C ARG A 106 7.08 -15.34 1.56
N ASP A 107 6.23 -15.31 0.53
CA ASP A 107 4.83 -14.85 0.59
C ASP A 107 4.65 -13.41 1.11
N GLY A 108 5.64 -12.53 0.94
CA GLY A 108 5.52 -11.17 1.42
C GLY A 108 6.76 -10.30 1.33
N ILE A 109 6.85 -9.35 2.26
CA ILE A 109 7.94 -8.36 2.35
C ILE A 109 8.41 -8.19 3.80
N ALA A 110 9.57 -7.56 3.97
CA ALA A 110 10.14 -7.28 5.30
C ALA A 110 10.94 -5.97 5.32
N GLN A 111 11.45 -5.60 6.49
CA GLN A 111 12.18 -4.35 6.77
C GLN A 111 11.31 -3.12 6.52
N CYS A 112 10.12 -3.11 7.12
CA CYS A 112 9.07 -2.14 6.88
C CYS A 112 9.20 -0.81 7.65
N PRO A 113 9.67 -0.75 8.93
CA PRO A 113 9.65 0.48 9.71
C PRO A 113 10.45 1.62 9.07
N ASP A 114 11.66 1.35 8.60
CA ASP A 114 12.50 2.35 7.94
C ASP A 114 11.91 2.85 6.63
N THR A 115 11.24 1.97 5.89
CA THR A 115 10.58 2.31 4.64
C THR A 115 9.41 3.26 4.87
N VAL A 116 8.56 2.96 5.85
CA VAL A 116 7.41 3.82 6.21
C VAL A 116 7.90 5.19 6.67
N ALA A 117 8.92 5.24 7.53
CA ALA A 117 9.51 6.50 8.00
C ALA A 117 10.05 7.35 6.84
N ALA A 118 10.72 6.73 5.87
CA ALA A 118 11.24 7.43 4.70
C ALA A 118 10.12 7.99 3.82
N ILE A 119 9.01 7.28 3.66
CA ILE A 119 7.83 7.77 2.91
C ILE A 119 7.23 8.99 3.61
N ILE A 120 7.02 8.92 4.93
CA ILE A 120 6.49 10.02 5.73
C ILE A 120 7.36 11.27 5.56
N GLU A 121 8.67 11.13 5.70
CA GLU A 121 9.62 12.23 5.52
C GLU A 121 9.49 12.89 4.15
N ARG A 122 9.35 12.12 3.08
CA ARG A 122 9.20 12.65 1.72
C ARG A 122 7.89 13.41 1.53
N ILE A 123 6.80 12.92 2.09
CA ILE A 123 5.49 13.59 2.03
C ILE A 123 5.53 14.89 2.81
N ASP A 124 6.04 14.86 4.04
CA ASP A 124 6.11 16.03 4.91
C ASP A 124 7.03 17.12 4.32
N ASP A 125 8.18 16.76 3.76
CA ASP A 125 9.07 17.68 3.06
C ASP A 125 8.39 18.34 1.86
N ALA A 126 7.63 17.60 1.07
CA ALA A 126 6.86 18.15 -0.05
C ALA A 126 5.79 19.14 0.43
N GLU A 127 5.04 18.79 1.46
CA GLU A 127 4.01 19.66 2.04
C GLU A 127 4.61 20.97 2.60
N GLU A 128 5.78 20.91 3.25
CA GLU A 128 6.50 22.10 3.71
C GLU A 128 6.90 23.04 2.57
N ARG A 129 7.15 22.51 1.38
CA ARG A 129 7.41 23.29 0.16
C ARG A 129 6.14 23.75 -0.55
N GLY A 130 4.96 23.45 -0.04
CA GLY A 130 3.68 23.75 -0.68
C GLY A 130 3.35 22.83 -1.87
N GLU A 131 4.00 21.68 -1.96
CA GLU A 131 3.78 20.70 -3.02
C GLU A 131 2.83 19.59 -2.55
N GLU A 132 1.98 19.13 -3.45
CA GLU A 132 1.12 17.96 -3.21
C GLU A 132 1.85 16.67 -3.61
N SER A 133 1.57 15.59 -2.87
CA SER A 133 2.07 14.25 -3.19
C SER A 133 0.93 13.38 -3.71
N PHE A 134 1.24 12.54 -4.69
CA PHE A 134 0.28 11.62 -5.29
C PHE A 134 0.86 10.21 -5.33
N LEU A 135 -0.02 9.24 -5.17
CA LEU A 135 0.27 7.83 -5.41
C LEU A 135 -0.46 7.39 -6.66
N GLU A 136 0.27 6.88 -7.63
CA GLU A 136 -0.29 6.28 -8.83
C GLU A 136 -0.14 4.75 -8.75
N VAL A 137 -1.26 4.06 -8.77
CA VAL A 137 -1.32 2.59 -8.73
C VAL A 137 -1.58 2.08 -10.14
N VAL A 138 -0.64 1.36 -10.67
CA VAL A 138 -0.67 0.81 -12.04
C VAL A 138 -0.43 -0.69 -12.08
#